data_4d4899ee07ea1517dc0b33d596336432
#
_entry.id   4d4899ee07ea1517dc0b33d596336432
#
_cell.length_a   1.000
_cell.length_b   1.000
_cell.length_c   1.000
_cell.angle_alpha   90.00
_cell.angle_beta   90.00
_cell.angle_gamma   90.00
#
_symmetry.space_group_name_H-M   'P 1'
#
loop_
_entity.id
_entity.type
_entity.pdbx_description
1 polymer ?
#
loop_
_entity_poly.entity_id
_entity_poly.type
_entity_poly.pdbx_seq_one_letter_code
_entity_poly.pdbx_strand_id
1 'polypeptide(L)'
;AAYRDSWVWFQSGINTDGAHSPVTARTLAPGDILSLNSFPMISGYYTALERTLFVKTVDANSLAIWQANVDAHEYGISLLKPGVSCAEVTQKINTFFAERDLLHYRSFGYGHSFGVLSHYYGREAGLELREDIDTILEPGMVISMEPRLTIPEGQPGAGGYREHDILFIPEDGNENITGVPYGPAHNISG
;
A
#
# COMPACT_ATOMS: atom_id res chain seq x y z
N ALA A 1 -20.00 18.27 7.25
CA ALA A 1 -18.86 18.29 8.17
C ALA A 1 -17.98 17.01 8.09
N ALA A 2 -18.47 15.94 7.50
CA ALA A 2 -17.78 14.64 7.46
C ALA A 2 -16.55 14.56 6.50
N TYR A 3 -16.26 15.61 5.75
CA TYR A 3 -15.23 15.58 4.71
C TYR A 3 -14.05 16.55 4.93
N ARG A 4 -13.93 17.16 6.09
CA ARG A 4 -12.90 18.19 6.34
C ARG A 4 -11.48 17.66 6.27
N ASP A 5 -11.27 16.36 6.49
CA ASP A 5 -9.95 15.73 6.57
C ASP A 5 -9.77 14.59 5.55
N SER A 6 -10.55 14.61 4.46
CA SER A 6 -10.36 13.65 3.37
C SER A 6 -9.33 14.17 2.37
N TRP A 7 -8.39 13.30 1.97
CA TRP A 7 -7.34 13.64 1.01
C TRP A 7 -7.38 12.71 -0.19
N VAL A 8 -7.04 13.27 -1.34
CA VAL A 8 -6.79 12.52 -2.56
C VAL A 8 -5.49 13.02 -3.17
N TRP A 9 -4.57 12.10 -3.45
CA TRP A 9 -3.39 12.37 -4.26
C TRP A 9 -3.43 11.51 -5.51
N PHE A 10 -3.19 12.13 -6.64
CA PHE A 10 -3.07 11.44 -7.91
C PHE A 10 -1.74 11.82 -8.54
N GLN A 11 -0.81 10.87 -8.54
CA GLN A 11 0.57 11.07 -8.97
C GLN A 11 0.80 10.34 -10.29
N SER A 12 1.74 10.82 -11.11
CA SER A 12 2.04 10.22 -12.40
C SER A 12 3.52 10.22 -12.75
N GLY A 13 3.97 9.19 -13.46
CA GLY A 13 5.35 9.01 -13.88
C GLY A 13 6.30 9.01 -12.69
N ILE A 14 7.44 9.70 -12.79
CA ILE A 14 8.43 9.75 -11.72
C ILE A 14 7.90 10.37 -10.42
N ASN A 15 6.86 11.20 -10.46
CA ASN A 15 6.25 11.76 -9.26
C ASN A 15 5.58 10.70 -8.37
N THR A 16 5.45 9.45 -8.82
CA THR A 16 4.99 8.33 -7.99
C THR A 16 6.07 7.82 -7.04
N ASP A 17 7.30 8.29 -7.13
CA ASP A 17 8.42 7.92 -6.25
C ASP A 17 8.23 8.41 -4.80
N GLY A 18 7.54 9.52 -4.60
CA GLY A 18 7.14 10.02 -3.28
C GLY A 18 5.88 9.35 -2.71
N ALA A 19 5.77 9.26 -1.38
CA ALA A 19 4.57 8.71 -0.74
C ALA A 19 3.31 9.52 -1.09
N HIS A 20 3.41 10.85 -1.03
CA HIS A 20 2.31 11.78 -1.32
C HIS A 20 2.89 13.04 -1.97
N SER A 21 3.26 12.94 -3.25
CA SER A 21 3.76 14.09 -3.99
C SER A 21 2.61 15.01 -4.43
N PRO A 22 2.82 16.34 -4.44
CA PRO A 22 1.80 17.29 -4.88
C PRO A 22 1.34 17.05 -6.32
N VAL A 23 0.11 17.44 -6.61
CA VAL A 23 -0.40 17.47 -7.98
C VAL A 23 0.45 18.43 -8.82
N THR A 24 0.81 18.04 -10.02
CA THR A 24 1.60 18.84 -10.97
C THR A 24 0.81 19.10 -12.24
N ALA A 25 1.29 20.00 -13.10
CA ALA A 25 0.73 20.27 -14.42
C ALA A 25 1.20 19.25 -15.51
N ARG A 26 1.82 18.12 -15.09
CA ARG A 26 2.30 17.10 -16.00
C ARG A 26 1.12 16.47 -16.75
N THR A 27 1.23 16.43 -18.07
CA THR A 27 0.25 15.73 -18.92
C THR A 27 0.53 14.23 -18.92
N LEU A 28 -0.52 13.42 -18.79
CA LEU A 28 -0.42 11.96 -18.85
C LEU A 28 -0.09 11.49 -20.28
N ALA A 29 0.74 10.48 -20.37
CA ALA A 29 1.12 9.82 -21.62
C ALA A 29 0.95 8.29 -21.53
N PRO A 30 0.77 7.60 -22.67
CA PRO A 30 0.79 6.14 -22.69
C PRO A 30 2.09 5.59 -22.07
N GLY A 31 1.96 4.58 -21.21
CA GLY A 31 3.07 4.00 -20.45
C GLY A 31 3.34 4.66 -19.10
N ASP A 32 2.66 5.75 -18.77
CA ASP A 32 2.81 6.35 -17.45
C ASP A 32 2.26 5.44 -16.36
N ILE A 33 3.07 5.24 -15.31
CA ILE A 33 2.61 4.75 -14.04
C ILE A 33 1.81 5.85 -13.33
N LEU A 34 0.71 5.48 -12.72
CA LEU A 34 -0.13 6.35 -11.90
C LEU A 34 -0.26 5.77 -10.50
N SER A 35 -0.30 6.64 -9.50
CA SER A 35 -0.64 6.28 -8.13
C SER A 35 -1.88 7.05 -7.70
N LEU A 36 -2.99 6.34 -7.51
CA LEU A 36 -4.22 6.86 -6.96
C LEU A 36 -4.23 6.60 -5.46
N ASN A 37 -4.30 7.66 -4.67
CA ASN A 37 -4.34 7.59 -3.22
C ASN A 37 -5.57 8.36 -2.72
N SER A 38 -6.45 7.70 -1.98
CA SER A 38 -7.66 8.28 -1.42
C SER A 38 -7.80 7.91 0.05
N PHE A 39 -7.97 8.90 0.90
CA PHE A 39 -8.07 8.76 2.35
C PHE A 39 -9.35 9.44 2.84
N PRO A 40 -10.51 8.84 2.64
CA PRO A 40 -11.77 9.43 3.10
C PRO A 40 -11.97 9.22 4.59
N MET A 41 -12.62 10.20 5.24
CA MET A 41 -13.22 10.03 6.56
C MET A 41 -14.72 9.82 6.41
N ILE A 42 -15.23 8.68 6.87
CA ILE A 42 -16.65 8.33 6.81
C ILE A 42 -17.19 8.18 8.23
N SER A 43 -18.15 9.00 8.60
CA SER A 43 -18.79 8.97 9.94
C SER A 43 -17.78 9.04 11.10
N GLY A 44 -16.67 9.74 10.93
CA GLY A 44 -15.61 9.89 11.94
C GLY A 44 -14.56 8.80 11.94
N TYR A 45 -14.61 7.85 10.99
CA TYR A 45 -13.59 6.81 10.81
C TYR A 45 -12.79 7.07 9.55
N TYR A 46 -11.47 7.00 9.67
CA TYR A 46 -10.56 7.05 8.54
C TYR A 46 -10.49 5.71 7.83
N THR A 47 -10.38 5.76 6.52
CA THR A 47 -10.06 4.61 5.68
C THR A 47 -9.05 5.02 4.61
N ALA A 48 -8.54 4.07 3.84
CA ALA A 48 -7.61 4.33 2.77
C ALA A 48 -7.80 3.36 1.61
N LEU A 49 -7.49 3.87 0.43
CA LEU A 49 -7.38 3.09 -0.80
C LEU A 49 -6.22 3.66 -1.60
N GLU A 50 -5.27 2.80 -1.96
CA GLU A 50 -4.24 3.19 -2.93
C GLU A 50 -4.12 2.12 -4.00
N ARG A 51 -3.93 2.57 -5.25
CA ARG A 51 -3.80 1.69 -6.40
C ARG A 51 -2.74 2.20 -7.35
N THR A 52 -1.91 1.27 -7.80
CA THR A 52 -1.08 1.46 -8.98
C THR A 52 -1.92 1.23 -10.23
N LEU A 53 -1.80 2.12 -11.21
CA LEU A 53 -2.43 2.01 -12.52
C LEU A 53 -1.41 2.33 -13.61
N PHE A 54 -1.70 1.94 -14.85
CA PHE A 54 -0.92 2.34 -16.04
C PHE A 54 -1.82 2.90 -17.12
N VAL A 55 -1.32 3.90 -17.83
CA VAL A 55 -2.00 4.51 -18.98
C VAL A 55 -1.73 3.65 -20.21
N LYS A 56 -2.75 2.94 -20.69
CA LYS A 56 -2.78 2.12 -21.92
C LYS A 56 -1.82 0.94 -21.97
N THR A 57 -0.56 1.12 -21.60
CA THR A 57 0.48 0.10 -21.72
C THR A 57 1.38 0.09 -20.51
N VAL A 58 2.00 -1.04 -20.24
CA VAL A 58 3.04 -1.22 -19.22
C VAL A 58 4.22 -1.94 -19.86
N ASP A 59 5.44 -1.50 -19.58
CA ASP A 59 6.65 -2.20 -20.02
C ASP A 59 6.93 -3.44 -19.14
N ALA A 60 7.78 -4.35 -19.64
CA ALA A 60 8.03 -5.62 -18.98
C ALA A 60 8.68 -5.48 -17.59
N ASN A 61 9.55 -4.49 -17.38
CA ASN A 61 10.19 -4.27 -16.09
C ASN A 61 9.18 -3.73 -15.08
N SER A 62 8.42 -2.71 -15.47
CA SER A 62 7.34 -2.14 -14.65
C SER A 62 6.29 -3.20 -14.27
N LEU A 63 5.90 -4.05 -15.24
CA LEU A 63 4.95 -5.12 -15.00
C LEU A 63 5.48 -6.14 -13.99
N ALA A 64 6.75 -6.54 -14.10
CA ALA A 64 7.37 -7.51 -13.18
C ALA A 64 7.47 -6.95 -11.75
N ILE A 65 7.87 -5.69 -11.60
CA ILE A 65 7.95 -5.03 -10.29
C ILE A 65 6.57 -4.86 -9.68
N TRP A 66 5.61 -4.42 -10.47
CA TRP A 66 4.22 -4.28 -10.02
C TRP A 66 3.63 -5.61 -9.58
N GLN A 67 3.81 -6.67 -10.35
CA GLN A 67 3.35 -8.02 -9.98
C GLN A 67 4.01 -8.49 -8.67
N ALA A 68 5.32 -8.29 -8.51
CA ALA A 68 6.01 -8.63 -7.26
C ALA A 68 5.44 -7.86 -6.05
N ASN A 69 5.05 -6.60 -6.24
CA ASN A 69 4.41 -5.81 -5.18
C ASN A 69 2.98 -6.31 -4.86
N VAL A 70 2.21 -6.71 -5.88
CA VAL A 70 0.89 -7.35 -5.71
C VAL A 70 1.02 -8.68 -4.98
N ASP A 71 1.97 -9.52 -5.38
CA ASP A 71 2.22 -10.82 -4.73
C ASP A 71 2.62 -10.64 -3.25
N ALA A 72 3.42 -9.61 -2.94
CA ALA A 72 3.79 -9.26 -1.57
C ALA A 72 2.59 -8.75 -0.77
N HIS A 73 1.68 -7.99 -1.38
CA HIS A 73 0.44 -7.52 -0.78
C HIS A 73 -0.47 -8.69 -0.41
N GLU A 74 -0.71 -9.61 -1.35
CA GLU A 74 -1.52 -10.81 -1.11
C GLU A 74 -0.89 -11.73 -0.06
N TYR A 75 0.43 -11.92 -0.14
CA TYR A 75 1.15 -12.68 0.87
C TYR A 75 1.03 -12.03 2.25
N GLY A 76 1.23 -10.71 2.35
CA GLY A 76 1.06 -9.95 3.60
C GLY A 76 -0.34 -10.10 4.18
N ILE A 77 -1.40 -9.98 3.38
CA ILE A 77 -2.78 -10.21 3.80
C ILE A 77 -2.93 -11.63 4.39
N SER A 78 -2.38 -12.64 3.74
CA SER A 78 -2.48 -14.04 4.19
C SER A 78 -1.85 -14.30 5.57
N LEU A 79 -0.94 -13.42 6.02
CA LEU A 79 -0.26 -13.53 7.32
C LEU A 79 -1.05 -12.91 8.47
N LEU A 80 -1.97 -11.97 8.18
CA LEU A 80 -2.70 -11.22 9.20
C LEU A 80 -3.77 -12.10 9.87
N LYS A 81 -3.62 -12.31 11.17
CA LYS A 81 -4.60 -13.02 12.01
C LYS A 81 -4.33 -12.74 13.48
N PRO A 82 -5.28 -13.01 14.40
CA PRO A 82 -5.01 -12.93 15.82
C PRO A 82 -3.80 -13.74 16.26
N GLY A 83 -3.01 -13.19 17.17
CA GLY A 83 -1.85 -13.87 17.78
C GLY A 83 -0.53 -13.68 17.01
N VAL A 84 -0.52 -13.05 15.85
CA VAL A 84 0.71 -12.75 15.10
C VAL A 84 1.23 -11.36 15.48
N SER A 85 2.55 -11.19 15.62
CA SER A 85 3.13 -9.87 15.88
C SER A 85 3.36 -9.07 14.59
N CYS A 86 3.30 -7.74 14.70
CA CYS A 86 3.63 -6.83 13.59
C CYS A 86 5.04 -7.08 13.05
N ALA A 87 6.03 -7.30 13.94
CA ALA A 87 7.41 -7.63 13.56
C ALA A 87 7.51 -8.93 12.77
N GLU A 88 6.78 -9.98 13.18
CA GLU A 88 6.78 -11.27 12.48
C GLU A 88 6.25 -11.14 11.05
N VAL A 89 5.11 -10.45 10.87
CA VAL A 89 4.54 -10.18 9.54
C VAL A 89 5.55 -9.43 8.68
N THR A 90 6.15 -8.38 9.25
CA THR A 90 7.14 -7.55 8.55
C THR A 90 8.35 -8.35 8.11
N GLN A 91 8.92 -9.19 8.97
CA GLN A 91 10.08 -10.02 8.64
C GLN A 91 9.78 -11.00 7.49
N LYS A 92 8.59 -11.59 7.46
CA LYS A 92 8.17 -12.49 6.38
C LYS A 92 8.07 -11.78 5.04
N ILE A 93 7.49 -10.57 5.01
CA ILE A 93 7.41 -9.76 3.78
C ILE A 93 8.82 -9.27 3.37
N ASN A 94 9.69 -8.92 4.31
CA ASN A 94 11.09 -8.60 4.02
C ASN A 94 11.81 -9.77 3.35
N THR A 95 11.63 -10.99 3.85
CA THR A 95 12.19 -12.20 3.25
C THR A 95 11.68 -12.39 1.83
N PHE A 96 10.37 -12.22 1.61
CA PHE A 96 9.76 -12.31 0.29
C PHE A 96 10.41 -11.34 -0.72
N PHE A 97 10.65 -10.09 -0.33
CA PHE A 97 11.32 -9.11 -1.19
C PHE A 97 12.83 -9.35 -1.32
N ALA A 98 13.51 -9.81 -0.27
CA ALA A 98 14.95 -10.12 -0.31
C ALA A 98 15.26 -11.26 -1.28
N GLU A 99 14.45 -12.32 -1.31
CA GLU A 99 14.58 -13.44 -2.24
C GLU A 99 14.43 -13.03 -3.73
N ARG A 100 13.86 -11.83 -3.99
CA ARG A 100 13.65 -11.25 -5.33
C ARG A 100 14.58 -10.09 -5.62
N ASP A 101 15.54 -9.80 -4.73
CA ASP A 101 16.42 -8.63 -4.79
C ASP A 101 15.67 -7.29 -4.87
N LEU A 102 14.50 -7.20 -4.19
CA LEU A 102 13.64 -6.01 -4.19
C LEU A 102 13.57 -5.29 -2.83
N LEU A 103 14.10 -5.89 -1.76
CA LEU A 103 13.97 -5.32 -0.41
C LEU A 103 14.60 -3.92 -0.30
N HIS A 104 15.67 -3.65 -1.02
CA HIS A 104 16.36 -2.37 -1.01
C HIS A 104 15.54 -1.22 -1.66
N TYR A 105 14.47 -1.55 -2.38
CA TYR A 105 13.51 -0.57 -2.93
C TYR A 105 12.32 -0.30 -2.00
N ARG A 106 12.24 -0.97 -0.85
CA ARG A 106 11.22 -0.71 0.15
C ARG A 106 11.34 0.71 0.70
N SER A 107 10.22 1.43 0.80
CA SER A 107 10.22 2.84 1.23
C SER A 107 9.90 3.03 2.71
N PHE A 108 9.02 2.20 3.32
CA PHE A 108 8.57 2.31 4.72
C PHE A 108 7.97 0.98 5.21
N GLY A 109 7.25 0.98 6.35
CA GLY A 109 6.53 -0.18 6.87
C GLY A 109 5.46 -0.72 5.91
N TYR A 110 4.86 -1.85 6.25
CA TYR A 110 3.91 -2.52 5.38
C TYR A 110 2.45 -2.28 5.74
N GLY A 111 2.17 -1.43 6.70
CA GLY A 111 0.82 -1.09 7.12
C GLY A 111 0.78 -0.53 8.54
N HIS A 112 -0.34 0.06 8.90
CA HIS A 112 -0.60 0.61 10.24
C HIS A 112 -2.09 0.60 10.55
N SER A 113 -2.47 0.90 11.79
CA SER A 113 -3.88 0.92 12.22
C SER A 113 -4.68 2.04 11.54
N PHE A 114 -5.97 1.77 11.36
CA PHE A 114 -6.98 2.72 10.92
C PHE A 114 -8.17 2.76 11.88
N GLY A 115 -8.88 3.88 11.92
CA GLY A 115 -10.06 4.03 12.77
C GLY A 115 -10.42 5.50 13.00
N VAL A 116 -10.76 5.85 14.25
CA VAL A 116 -11.12 7.23 14.64
C VAL A 116 -9.92 8.18 14.56
N LEU A 117 -8.71 7.68 14.84
CA LEU A 117 -7.48 8.45 14.67
C LEU A 117 -7.07 8.45 13.22
N SER A 118 -6.48 9.58 12.76
CA SER A 118 -5.93 9.66 11.42
C SER A 118 -4.78 8.67 11.22
N HIS A 119 -4.46 8.34 9.99
CA HIS A 119 -3.37 7.43 9.65
C HIS A 119 -2.00 7.82 10.26
N TYR A 120 -1.78 9.09 10.57
CA TYR A 120 -0.56 9.51 11.28
C TYR A 120 -0.50 8.99 12.70
N TYR A 121 -1.62 8.87 13.39
CA TYR A 121 -1.69 8.43 14.79
C TYR A 121 -1.75 6.91 14.95
N GLY A 122 -1.97 6.16 13.89
CA GLY A 122 -1.87 4.70 13.92
C GLY A 122 -0.51 4.22 14.40
N ARG A 123 0.55 4.91 13.98
CA ARG A 123 1.93 4.66 14.41
C ARG A 123 2.15 4.97 15.88
N GLU A 124 1.61 6.08 16.37
CA GLU A 124 1.70 6.48 17.78
C GLU A 124 0.96 5.52 18.71
N ALA A 125 -0.06 4.81 18.19
CA ALA A 125 -0.76 3.76 18.91
C ALA A 125 0.03 2.43 18.98
N GLY A 126 1.22 2.36 18.37
CA GLY A 126 2.07 1.16 18.38
C GLY A 126 1.54 0.01 17.52
N LEU A 127 0.64 0.27 16.58
CA LEU A 127 0.13 -0.73 15.64
C LEU A 127 0.58 -0.34 14.21
N GLU A 128 1.79 -0.76 13.89
CA GLU A 128 2.40 -0.59 12.57
C GLU A 128 3.19 -1.85 12.19
N LEU A 129 3.10 -2.30 10.96
CA LEU A 129 3.86 -3.43 10.43
C LEU A 129 5.31 -3.00 10.16
N ARG A 130 6.12 -3.06 11.19
CA ARG A 130 7.56 -2.75 11.20
C ARG A 130 8.33 -3.73 12.06
N GLU A 131 9.64 -3.82 11.82
CA GLU A 131 10.55 -4.77 12.49
C GLU A 131 10.67 -4.54 13.99
N ASP A 132 10.50 -3.30 14.44
CA ASP A 132 10.67 -2.83 15.81
C ASP A 132 9.35 -2.74 16.60
N ILE A 133 8.25 -3.26 16.06
CA ILE A 133 6.91 -3.24 16.66
C ILE A 133 6.46 -4.66 17.01
N ASP A 134 6.48 -4.99 18.29
CA ASP A 134 6.09 -6.31 18.80
C ASP A 134 4.59 -6.46 19.11
N THR A 135 3.78 -5.48 18.77
CA THR A 135 2.33 -5.52 18.99
C THR A 135 1.73 -6.77 18.38
N ILE A 136 1.00 -7.53 19.19
CA ILE A 136 0.27 -8.73 18.74
C ILE A 136 -1.08 -8.30 18.18
N LEU A 137 -1.46 -8.83 17.04
CA LEU A 137 -2.78 -8.59 16.47
C LEU A 137 -3.85 -9.28 17.29
N GLU A 138 -4.93 -8.57 17.57
CA GLU A 138 -6.07 -9.03 18.37
C GLU A 138 -7.37 -8.86 17.58
N PRO A 139 -8.41 -9.68 17.87
CA PRO A 139 -9.73 -9.47 17.31
C PRO A 139 -10.26 -8.06 17.55
N GLY A 140 -10.92 -7.49 16.54
CA GLY A 140 -11.45 -6.12 16.57
C GLY A 140 -10.50 -5.06 16.02
N MET A 141 -9.22 -5.38 15.81
CA MET A 141 -8.27 -4.46 15.19
C MET A 141 -8.58 -4.23 13.71
N VAL A 142 -8.26 -3.02 13.24
CA VAL A 142 -8.30 -2.65 11.83
C VAL A 142 -6.92 -2.15 11.42
N ILE A 143 -6.35 -2.76 10.40
CA ILE A 143 -4.97 -2.49 9.95
C ILE A 143 -4.91 -2.43 8.42
N SER A 144 -4.03 -1.60 7.88
CA SER A 144 -3.73 -1.63 6.44
C SER A 144 -2.73 -2.72 6.08
N MET A 145 -2.76 -3.12 4.80
CA MET A 145 -1.66 -3.79 4.11
C MET A 145 -1.29 -2.94 2.91
N GLU A 146 -0.07 -2.40 2.90
CA GLU A 146 0.37 -1.40 1.93
C GLU A 146 1.87 -1.53 1.54
N PRO A 147 2.33 -2.72 1.10
CA PRO A 147 3.71 -2.83 0.64
C PRO A 147 3.96 -1.86 -0.50
N ARG A 148 5.15 -1.25 -0.49
CA ARG A 148 5.53 -0.29 -1.50
C ARG A 148 6.98 -0.47 -1.93
N LEU A 149 7.18 -0.50 -3.25
CA LEU A 149 8.48 -0.43 -3.89
C LEU A 149 8.65 0.91 -4.61
N THR A 150 9.81 1.53 -4.46
CA THR A 150 10.17 2.76 -5.18
C THR A 150 11.46 2.52 -5.97
N ILE A 151 11.33 2.49 -7.29
CA ILE A 151 12.45 2.32 -8.20
C ILE A 151 13.00 3.69 -8.56
N PRO A 152 14.29 3.97 -8.32
CA PRO A 152 14.90 5.27 -8.60
C PRO A 152 14.83 5.68 -10.07
N GLU A 153 14.80 6.99 -10.32
CA GLU A 153 14.89 7.56 -11.65
C GLU A 153 16.13 7.05 -12.40
N GLY A 154 15.98 6.77 -13.69
CA GLY A 154 17.04 6.26 -14.53
C GLY A 154 17.22 4.74 -14.48
N GLN A 155 16.49 4.02 -13.63
CA GLN A 155 16.47 2.56 -13.62
C GLN A 155 15.27 2.01 -14.41
N PRO A 156 15.36 0.80 -14.98
CA PRO A 156 14.22 0.14 -15.60
C PRO A 156 13.06 -0.02 -14.60
N GLY A 157 11.87 0.43 -14.97
CA GLY A 157 10.70 0.41 -14.10
C GLY A 157 10.65 1.55 -13.08
N ALA A 158 11.37 2.67 -13.31
CA ALA A 158 11.38 3.81 -12.38
C ALA A 158 9.98 4.32 -12.03
N GLY A 159 9.73 4.51 -10.73
CA GLY A 159 8.45 4.94 -10.17
C GLY A 159 8.08 4.22 -8.88
N GLY A 160 6.90 4.51 -8.37
CA GLY A 160 6.38 3.91 -7.12
C GLY A 160 5.21 2.97 -7.37
N TYR A 161 5.32 1.76 -6.84
CA TYR A 161 4.33 0.68 -6.95
C TYR A 161 3.70 0.43 -5.59
N ARG A 162 2.37 0.51 -5.48
CA ARG A 162 1.65 0.36 -4.22
C ARG A 162 0.23 -0.16 -4.44
N GLU A 163 -0.13 -1.14 -3.64
CA GLU A 163 -1.51 -1.51 -3.38
C GLU A 163 -1.76 -1.28 -1.90
N HIS A 164 -2.94 -0.75 -1.54
CA HIS A 164 -3.28 -0.46 -0.15
C HIS A 164 -4.73 -0.85 0.10
N ASP A 165 -4.91 -1.80 0.99
CA ASP A 165 -6.20 -2.26 1.46
C ASP A 165 -6.30 -2.19 2.99
N ILE A 166 -7.52 -2.08 3.48
CA ILE A 166 -7.86 -2.10 4.90
C ILE A 166 -8.43 -3.47 5.26
N LEU A 167 -7.87 -4.06 6.30
CA LEU A 167 -8.24 -5.37 6.82
C LEU A 167 -8.84 -5.23 8.22
N PHE A 168 -9.99 -5.85 8.43
CA PHE A 168 -10.53 -6.11 9.75
C PHE A 168 -10.01 -7.46 10.25
N ILE A 169 -9.67 -7.55 11.53
CA ILE A 169 -9.21 -8.79 12.19
C ILE A 169 -10.36 -9.35 13.03
N PRO A 170 -11.09 -10.37 12.56
CA PRO A 170 -12.10 -11.09 13.35
C PRO A 170 -11.46 -12.05 14.34
N GLU A 171 -12.26 -12.93 15.00
CA GLU A 171 -11.78 -13.97 15.90
C GLU A 171 -10.84 -14.99 15.21
N ASP A 172 -10.97 -15.16 13.89
CA ASP A 172 -10.09 -16.02 13.09
C ASP A 172 -9.83 -15.39 11.71
N GLY A 173 -8.55 -15.31 11.31
CA GLY A 173 -8.11 -14.77 10.03
C GLY A 173 -8.21 -13.25 9.91
N ASN A 174 -8.55 -12.79 8.72
CA ASN A 174 -8.80 -11.37 8.40
C ASN A 174 -9.87 -11.24 7.31
N GLU A 175 -10.43 -10.03 7.21
CA GLU A 175 -11.39 -9.66 6.18
C GLU A 175 -10.93 -8.38 5.47
N ASN A 176 -10.72 -8.44 4.15
CA ASN A 176 -10.44 -7.25 3.35
C ASN A 176 -11.73 -6.45 3.14
N ILE A 177 -11.86 -5.33 3.83
CA ILE A 177 -13.06 -4.47 3.78
C ILE A 177 -12.99 -3.38 2.70
N THR A 178 -11.87 -3.25 1.99
CA THR A 178 -11.75 -2.29 0.86
C THR A 178 -12.53 -2.75 -0.35
N GLY A 179 -12.42 -4.01 -0.74
CA GLY A 179 -13.21 -4.64 -1.80
C GLY A 179 -13.02 -4.07 -3.22
N VAL A 180 -11.94 -3.30 -3.48
CA VAL A 180 -11.67 -2.70 -4.79
C VAL A 180 -10.60 -3.52 -5.51
N PRO A 181 -10.82 -3.91 -6.78
CA PRO A 181 -9.83 -4.65 -7.56
C PRO A 181 -8.47 -3.94 -7.64
N TYR A 182 -7.40 -4.71 -7.74
CA TYR A 182 -6.03 -4.23 -7.85
C TYR A 182 -5.20 -5.07 -8.82
N GLY A 183 -4.01 -4.60 -9.12
CA GLY A 183 -3.01 -5.29 -9.94
C GLY A 183 -3.22 -5.18 -11.46
N PRO A 184 -2.29 -5.76 -12.24
CA PRO A 184 -2.23 -5.59 -13.69
C PRO A 184 -3.47 -6.07 -14.44
N ALA A 185 -4.17 -7.09 -13.92
CA ALA A 185 -5.37 -7.63 -14.57
C ALA A 185 -6.55 -6.63 -14.61
N HIS A 186 -6.54 -5.60 -13.75
CA HIS A 186 -7.65 -4.67 -13.57
C HIS A 186 -7.29 -3.22 -13.88
N ASN A 187 -6.04 -2.82 -13.68
CA ASN A 187 -5.64 -1.43 -13.54
C ASN A 187 -4.73 -0.93 -14.70
N ILE A 188 -4.82 -1.54 -15.87
CA ILE A 188 -4.26 -0.99 -17.10
C ILE A 188 -5.42 -0.36 -17.88
N SER A 189 -5.46 0.99 -17.90
CA SER A 189 -6.55 1.71 -18.57
C SER A 189 -6.36 1.68 -20.09
N GLY A 190 -7.33 1.12 -20.81
CA GLY A 190 -7.40 1.12 -22.27
C GLY A 190 -7.75 2.46 -22.87
#